data_dbfed9c582b7c41a836e5cd0391f718c
#
_entry.id   dbfed9c582b7c41a836e5cd0391f718c
#
_cell.length_a   1.000
_cell.length_b   1.000
_cell.length_c   1.000
_cell.angle_alpha   90.00
_cell.angle_beta   90.00
_cell.angle_gamma   90.00
#
_symmetry.space_group_name_H-M   'P 1'
#
loop_
_entity.id
_entity.type
_entity.pdbx_description
1 polymer ?
#
loop_
_entity_poly.entity_id
_entity_poly.type
_entity_poly.pdbx_seq_one_letter_code
_entity_poly.pdbx_strand_id
1 'polypeptide(L)'
;MSEHQGRVIVITGGETGIGRAAVLRLAAEGAIMVIGGILEEEGAATVKAVRDSGGRAEFHRTDVRKTDQVDALVDGAVRDHGRIDGLICSAAVFDGFASGIDTTDALWDHILDVNARGTFLACRAALRHMVPAGRGRIVNVASIGGLVGMADGASYTASKHAVVGLTKHLGCFYAKEGVTVNAICPGAIETNVRANSQRLLGADAPPMAGVGADPDWVKRAVPMQRKGQPDEMTGIISFLLGEGASYVTGQCFTADGGWTAK
;
A
#
# COMPACT_ATOMS: atom_id res chain seq x y z
N MET A 1 -26.12 -5.94 5.27
CA MET A 1 -25.48 -5.12 4.21
C MET A 1 -23.99 -5.28 4.39
N SER A 2 -23.22 -5.39 3.31
CA SER A 2 -21.77 -5.51 3.43
C SER A 2 -21.17 -4.16 3.90
N GLU A 3 -20.07 -4.20 4.65
CA GLU A 3 -19.51 -3.04 5.35
C GLU A 3 -19.07 -1.91 4.40
N HIS A 4 -18.71 -2.26 3.16
CA HIS A 4 -18.20 -1.30 2.16
C HIS A 4 -19.18 -1.01 1.02
N GLN A 5 -20.46 -1.38 1.17
CA GLN A 5 -21.46 -1.21 0.11
C GLN A 5 -21.55 0.25 -0.39
N GLY A 6 -21.22 0.45 -1.67
CA GLY A 6 -21.29 1.75 -2.35
C GLY A 6 -20.21 2.77 -1.95
N ARG A 7 -19.23 2.39 -1.11
CA ARG A 7 -18.08 3.25 -0.76
C ARG A 7 -17.11 3.32 -1.93
N VAL A 8 -16.56 4.50 -2.16
CA VAL A 8 -15.54 4.76 -3.19
C VAL A 8 -14.16 4.69 -2.53
N ILE A 9 -13.37 3.73 -2.98
CA ILE A 9 -12.02 3.48 -2.44
C ILE A 9 -11.01 3.62 -3.56
N VAL A 10 -10.10 4.58 -3.41
CA VAL A 10 -8.94 4.75 -4.29
C VAL A 10 -7.79 3.92 -3.76
N ILE A 11 -7.07 3.27 -4.65
CA ILE A 11 -5.86 2.49 -4.28
C ILE A 11 -4.73 2.74 -5.27
N THR A 12 -3.54 3.05 -4.78
CA THR A 12 -2.31 3.04 -5.58
C THR A 12 -1.63 1.68 -5.46
N GLY A 13 -1.15 1.12 -6.57
CA GLY A 13 -0.54 -0.22 -6.59
C GLY A 13 -1.56 -1.35 -6.38
N GLY A 14 -2.81 -1.16 -6.87
CA GLY A 14 -3.89 -2.15 -6.74
C GLY A 14 -3.86 -3.24 -7.82
N GLU A 15 -2.91 -3.20 -8.72
CA GLU A 15 -2.80 -4.14 -9.84
C GLU A 15 -2.10 -5.46 -9.47
N THR A 16 -1.30 -5.51 -8.38
CA THR A 16 -0.56 -6.72 -7.98
C THR A 16 -0.51 -6.91 -6.45
N GLY A 17 -0.09 -8.08 -6.00
CA GLY A 17 0.27 -8.39 -4.61
C GLY A 17 -0.84 -8.06 -3.60
N ILE A 18 -0.46 -7.42 -2.50
CA ILE A 18 -1.37 -7.03 -1.41
C ILE A 18 -2.46 -6.07 -1.91
N GLY A 19 -2.07 -5.12 -2.77
CA GLY A 19 -3.02 -4.16 -3.35
C GLY A 19 -4.11 -4.85 -4.16
N ARG A 20 -3.74 -5.80 -5.03
CA ARG A 20 -4.73 -6.58 -5.80
C ARG A 20 -5.65 -7.41 -4.90
N ALA A 21 -5.10 -8.07 -3.89
CA ALA A 21 -5.89 -8.82 -2.92
C ALA A 21 -6.91 -7.92 -2.20
N ALA A 22 -6.49 -6.71 -1.78
CA ALA A 22 -7.38 -5.72 -1.18
C ALA A 22 -8.47 -5.26 -2.14
N VAL A 23 -8.14 -5.01 -3.42
CA VAL A 23 -9.13 -4.66 -4.46
C VAL A 23 -10.20 -5.74 -4.58
N LEU A 24 -9.80 -7.01 -4.74
CA LEU A 24 -10.75 -8.12 -4.90
C LEU A 24 -11.65 -8.28 -3.66
N ARG A 25 -11.07 -8.21 -2.47
CA ARG A 25 -11.81 -8.33 -1.22
C ARG A 25 -12.82 -7.20 -1.03
N LEU A 26 -12.40 -5.95 -1.17
CA LEU A 26 -13.26 -4.79 -0.95
C LEU A 26 -14.35 -4.66 -2.01
N ALA A 27 -14.05 -5.01 -3.26
CA ALA A 27 -15.06 -5.09 -4.32
C ALA A 27 -16.12 -6.15 -4.02
N ALA A 28 -15.73 -7.31 -3.50
CA ALA A 28 -16.67 -8.35 -3.06
C ALA A 28 -17.51 -7.90 -1.85
N GLU A 29 -17.00 -6.97 -1.03
CA GLU A 29 -17.72 -6.29 0.05
C GLU A 29 -18.52 -5.07 -0.44
N GLY A 30 -18.67 -4.88 -1.75
CA GLY A 30 -19.55 -3.90 -2.38
C GLY A 30 -18.94 -2.52 -2.63
N ALA A 31 -17.62 -2.34 -2.40
CA ALA A 31 -16.94 -1.09 -2.72
C ALA A 31 -16.81 -0.87 -4.24
N ILE A 32 -16.70 0.40 -4.63
CA ILE A 32 -16.26 0.83 -5.95
C ILE A 32 -14.76 1.09 -5.86
N MET A 33 -13.97 0.33 -6.63
CA MET A 33 -12.52 0.40 -6.57
C MET A 33 -11.95 1.25 -7.71
N VAL A 34 -11.25 2.33 -7.39
CA VAL A 34 -10.52 3.17 -8.36
C VAL A 34 -9.03 2.89 -8.20
N ILE A 35 -8.44 2.21 -9.17
CA ILE A 35 -7.10 1.67 -9.12
C ILE A 35 -6.14 2.56 -9.90
N GLY A 36 -5.10 3.06 -9.24
CA GLY A 36 -3.96 3.73 -9.86
C GLY A 36 -2.72 2.86 -9.84
N GLY A 37 -2.04 2.72 -10.98
CA GLY A 37 -0.81 1.96 -11.08
C GLY A 37 -0.14 2.12 -12.45
N ILE A 38 1.02 1.52 -12.63
CA ILE A 38 1.81 1.64 -13.87
C ILE A 38 1.86 0.35 -14.70
N LEU A 39 1.38 -0.77 -14.14
CA LEU A 39 1.36 -2.07 -14.79
C LEU A 39 -0.01 -2.28 -15.43
N GLU A 40 -0.17 -1.80 -16.67
CA GLU A 40 -1.48 -1.68 -17.34
C GLU A 40 -2.14 -3.05 -17.59
N GLU A 41 -1.36 -4.06 -17.98
CA GLU A 41 -1.89 -5.42 -18.23
C GLU A 41 -2.43 -6.04 -16.93
N GLU A 42 -1.67 -5.94 -15.85
CA GLU A 42 -2.06 -6.43 -14.53
C GLU A 42 -3.26 -5.64 -13.97
N GLY A 43 -3.31 -4.34 -14.24
CA GLY A 43 -4.45 -3.47 -13.90
C GLY A 43 -5.73 -3.91 -14.62
N ALA A 44 -5.64 -4.10 -15.93
CA ALA A 44 -6.77 -4.61 -16.74
C ALA A 44 -7.23 -6.01 -16.27
N ALA A 45 -6.30 -6.90 -15.96
CA ALA A 45 -6.60 -8.22 -15.42
C ALA A 45 -7.30 -8.16 -14.06
N THR A 46 -6.89 -7.22 -13.18
CA THR A 46 -7.52 -7.00 -11.87
C THR A 46 -8.94 -6.46 -12.03
N VAL A 47 -9.14 -5.46 -12.89
CA VAL A 47 -10.49 -4.95 -13.20
C VAL A 47 -11.40 -6.03 -13.76
N LYS A 48 -10.88 -6.86 -14.69
CA LYS A 48 -11.64 -7.99 -15.23
C LYS A 48 -12.06 -8.96 -14.14
N ALA A 49 -11.16 -9.35 -13.25
CA ALA A 49 -11.46 -10.28 -12.15
C ALA A 49 -12.55 -9.73 -11.21
N VAL A 50 -12.52 -8.42 -10.90
CA VAL A 50 -13.58 -7.77 -10.11
C VAL A 50 -14.92 -7.81 -10.84
N ARG A 51 -14.95 -7.48 -12.14
CA ARG A 51 -16.19 -7.46 -12.94
C ARG A 51 -16.78 -8.85 -13.14
N ASP A 52 -15.94 -9.84 -13.36
CA ASP A 52 -16.37 -11.24 -13.49
C ASP A 52 -17.04 -11.75 -12.19
N SER A 53 -16.67 -11.21 -11.02
CA SER A 53 -17.31 -11.50 -9.73
C SER A 53 -18.51 -10.59 -9.39
N GLY A 54 -18.93 -9.72 -10.33
CA GLY A 54 -20.09 -8.82 -10.15
C GLY A 54 -19.77 -7.53 -9.40
N GLY A 55 -18.49 -7.25 -9.10
CA GLY A 55 -18.02 -6.03 -8.46
C GLY A 55 -17.81 -4.86 -9.43
N ARG A 56 -17.38 -3.72 -8.90
CA ARG A 56 -17.10 -2.50 -9.67
C ARG A 56 -15.65 -2.07 -9.47
N ALA A 57 -14.90 -1.96 -10.57
CA ALA A 57 -13.54 -1.44 -10.57
C ALA A 57 -13.21 -0.75 -11.88
N GLU A 58 -12.31 0.22 -11.80
CA GLU A 58 -11.68 0.88 -12.93
C GLU A 58 -10.17 1.05 -12.66
N PHE A 59 -9.39 1.14 -13.74
CA PHE A 59 -7.94 1.30 -13.68
C PHE A 59 -7.51 2.54 -14.45
N HIS A 60 -6.64 3.33 -13.83
CA HIS A 60 -6.02 4.51 -14.40
C HIS A 60 -4.50 4.38 -14.32
N ARG A 61 -3.82 4.51 -15.45
CA ARG A 61 -2.36 4.54 -15.46
C ARG A 61 -1.87 5.72 -14.64
N THR A 62 -1.15 5.45 -13.55
CA THR A 62 -0.74 6.45 -12.56
C THR A 62 0.66 6.15 -12.04
N ASP A 63 1.62 7.01 -12.36
CA ASP A 63 2.93 7.02 -11.71
C ASP A 63 2.83 7.85 -10.42
N VAL A 64 2.95 7.21 -9.27
CA VAL A 64 2.83 7.87 -7.96
C VAL A 64 3.88 8.94 -7.70
N ARG A 65 4.97 8.98 -8.48
CA ARG A 65 6.00 10.04 -8.44
C ARG A 65 5.53 11.35 -9.08
N LYS A 66 4.46 11.33 -9.87
CA LYS A 66 3.92 12.45 -10.64
C LYS A 66 2.69 13.03 -9.95
N THR A 67 2.84 14.24 -9.42
CA THR A 67 1.77 14.93 -8.66
C THR A 67 0.49 15.06 -9.48
N ASP A 68 0.62 15.48 -10.74
CA ASP A 68 -0.50 15.67 -11.67
C ASP A 68 -1.29 14.38 -11.92
N GLN A 69 -0.60 13.24 -12.04
CA GLN A 69 -1.25 11.95 -12.25
C GLN A 69 -1.95 11.45 -10.96
N VAL A 70 -1.35 11.65 -9.80
CA VAL A 70 -1.96 11.30 -8.52
C VAL A 70 -3.17 12.17 -8.22
N ASP A 71 -3.07 13.49 -8.45
CA ASP A 71 -4.18 14.41 -8.29
C ASP A 71 -5.32 14.03 -9.27
N ALA A 72 -5.00 13.75 -10.56
CA ALA A 72 -5.99 13.31 -11.55
C ALA A 72 -6.71 12.00 -11.18
N LEU A 73 -6.02 11.03 -10.56
CA LEU A 73 -6.62 9.78 -10.07
C LEU A 73 -7.68 10.07 -8.99
N VAL A 74 -7.32 10.85 -7.98
CA VAL A 74 -8.21 11.13 -6.84
C VAL A 74 -9.34 12.08 -7.24
N ASP A 75 -9.03 13.16 -7.96
CA ASP A 75 -10.03 14.13 -8.45
C ASP A 75 -11.00 13.45 -9.44
N GLY A 76 -10.49 12.51 -10.26
CA GLY A 76 -11.30 11.68 -11.14
C GLY A 76 -12.30 10.83 -10.36
N ALA A 77 -11.86 10.14 -9.33
CA ALA A 77 -12.74 9.34 -8.48
C ALA A 77 -13.86 10.20 -7.85
N VAL A 78 -13.52 11.39 -7.37
CA VAL A 78 -14.53 12.31 -6.78
C VAL A 78 -15.47 12.87 -7.86
N ARG A 79 -14.97 13.25 -9.03
CA ARG A 79 -15.79 13.74 -10.14
C ARG A 79 -16.79 12.69 -10.62
N ASP A 80 -16.34 11.43 -10.77
CA ASP A 80 -17.14 10.38 -11.43
C ASP A 80 -18.07 9.66 -10.45
N HIS A 81 -17.74 9.63 -9.16
CA HIS A 81 -18.52 8.96 -8.12
C HIS A 81 -19.06 9.90 -7.02
N GLY A 82 -18.74 11.20 -7.08
CA GLY A 82 -19.21 12.21 -6.13
C GLY A 82 -18.57 12.20 -4.76
N ARG A 83 -17.61 11.26 -4.48
CA ARG A 83 -17.00 11.08 -3.15
C ARG A 83 -15.72 10.26 -3.20
N ILE A 84 -14.94 10.35 -2.13
CA ILE A 84 -13.89 9.40 -1.77
C ILE A 84 -14.06 9.04 -0.29
N ASP A 85 -14.21 7.75 0.03
CA ASP A 85 -14.39 7.25 1.39
C ASP A 85 -13.14 6.61 1.97
N GLY A 86 -12.33 6.02 1.10
CA GLY A 86 -11.10 5.34 1.48
C GLY A 86 -9.97 5.58 0.50
N LEU A 87 -8.74 5.60 1.04
CA LEU A 87 -7.50 5.54 0.26
C LEU A 87 -6.63 4.41 0.78
N ILE A 88 -6.06 3.62 -0.14
CA ILE A 88 -5.01 2.64 0.18
C ILE A 88 -3.76 3.01 -0.60
N CYS A 89 -2.64 3.26 0.10
CA CYS A 89 -1.34 3.49 -0.52
C CYS A 89 -0.55 2.18 -0.51
N SER A 90 -0.58 1.42 -1.62
CA SER A 90 0.10 0.12 -1.75
C SER A 90 1.19 0.09 -2.82
N ALA A 91 1.31 1.14 -3.65
CA ALA A 91 2.40 1.25 -4.62
C ALA A 91 3.76 1.29 -3.92
N ALA A 92 4.65 0.38 -4.27
CA ALA A 92 6.00 0.32 -3.73
C ALA A 92 6.95 -0.44 -4.66
N VAL A 93 8.22 -0.11 -4.57
CA VAL A 93 9.34 -0.85 -5.15
C VAL A 93 10.30 -1.29 -4.06
N PHE A 94 10.97 -2.43 -4.28
CA PHE A 94 11.90 -3.05 -3.33
C PHE A 94 13.34 -2.84 -3.80
N ASP A 95 14.25 -2.61 -2.86
CA ASP A 95 15.66 -2.28 -3.12
C ASP A 95 16.59 -3.51 -3.16
N GLY A 96 16.05 -4.72 -3.24
CA GLY A 96 16.85 -5.93 -3.34
C GLY A 96 17.65 -6.29 -2.08
N PHE A 97 17.38 -5.68 -0.93
CA PHE A 97 18.19 -5.81 0.28
C PHE A 97 19.59 -5.20 0.14
N ALA A 98 19.71 -4.14 -0.66
CA ALA A 98 20.99 -3.45 -0.87
C ALA A 98 21.52 -2.84 0.43
N SER A 99 22.82 -3.03 0.69
CA SER A 99 23.49 -2.40 1.83
C SER A 99 23.63 -0.90 1.64
N GLY A 100 24.03 -0.18 2.71
CA GLY A 100 24.29 1.27 2.60
C GLY A 100 25.40 1.62 1.62
N ILE A 101 26.40 0.74 1.42
CA ILE A 101 27.51 0.95 0.47
C ILE A 101 27.05 0.64 -0.97
N ASP A 102 26.20 -0.36 -1.16
CA ASP A 102 25.75 -0.82 -2.47
C ASP A 102 24.52 -0.06 -2.99
N THR A 103 23.91 0.78 -2.16
CA THR A 103 22.76 1.62 -2.55
C THR A 103 23.29 2.84 -3.31
N THR A 104 23.08 2.88 -4.63
CA THR A 104 23.42 4.03 -5.47
C THR A 104 22.47 5.21 -5.21
N ASP A 105 22.88 6.44 -5.54
CA ASP A 105 22.03 7.63 -5.44
C ASP A 105 20.73 7.44 -6.26
N ALA A 106 20.83 6.89 -7.47
CA ALA A 106 19.68 6.63 -8.33
C ALA A 106 18.70 5.63 -7.72
N LEU A 107 19.20 4.53 -7.12
CA LEU A 107 18.36 3.56 -6.41
C LEU A 107 17.71 4.21 -5.19
N TRP A 108 18.47 4.95 -4.39
CA TRP A 108 17.97 5.69 -3.23
C TRP A 108 16.83 6.61 -3.61
N ASP A 109 17.05 7.50 -4.57
CA ASP A 109 16.06 8.48 -5.02
C ASP A 109 14.81 7.79 -5.56
N HIS A 110 14.95 6.75 -6.38
CA HIS A 110 13.80 6.01 -6.93
C HIS A 110 12.96 5.37 -5.83
N ILE A 111 13.58 4.71 -4.86
CA ILE A 111 12.88 4.05 -3.74
C ILE A 111 12.15 5.08 -2.88
N LEU A 112 12.78 6.18 -2.53
CA LEU A 112 12.16 7.25 -1.72
C LEU A 112 11.03 7.94 -2.50
N ASP A 113 11.21 8.21 -3.78
CA ASP A 113 10.19 8.85 -4.62
C ASP A 113 8.93 8.00 -4.77
N VAL A 114 9.07 6.69 -4.96
CA VAL A 114 7.90 5.80 -5.06
C VAL A 114 7.29 5.57 -3.69
N ASN A 115 8.06 5.05 -2.73
CA ASN A 115 7.51 4.51 -1.49
C ASN A 115 7.09 5.59 -0.49
N ALA A 116 7.91 6.64 -0.33
CA ALA A 116 7.66 7.69 0.66
C ALA A 116 6.93 8.89 0.04
N ARG A 117 7.52 9.51 -0.99
CA ARG A 117 6.94 10.68 -1.63
C ARG A 117 5.61 10.34 -2.32
N GLY A 118 5.51 9.21 -3.04
CA GLY A 118 4.28 8.76 -3.68
C GLY A 118 3.15 8.53 -2.68
N THR A 119 3.44 7.92 -1.52
CA THR A 119 2.48 7.78 -0.43
C THR A 119 2.01 9.15 0.09
N PHE A 120 2.94 10.08 0.30
CA PHE A 120 2.60 11.45 0.71
C PHE A 120 1.70 12.14 -0.31
N LEU A 121 2.01 12.05 -1.60
CA LEU A 121 1.21 12.68 -2.67
C LEU A 121 -0.21 12.14 -2.70
N ALA A 122 -0.38 10.81 -2.59
CA ALA A 122 -1.70 10.17 -2.56
C ALA A 122 -2.50 10.59 -1.32
N CYS A 123 -1.89 10.55 -0.13
CA CYS A 123 -2.52 11.02 1.10
C CYS A 123 -2.96 12.48 0.97
N ARG A 124 -2.09 13.36 0.46
CA ARG A 124 -2.39 14.79 0.27
C ARG A 124 -3.56 15.01 -0.69
N ALA A 125 -3.60 14.30 -1.80
CA ALA A 125 -4.69 14.40 -2.77
C ALA A 125 -6.03 13.97 -2.14
N ALA A 126 -6.07 12.84 -1.43
CA ALA A 126 -7.28 12.36 -0.76
C ALA A 126 -7.74 13.31 0.36
N LEU A 127 -6.81 13.81 1.18
CA LEU A 127 -7.11 14.73 2.28
C LEU A 127 -7.78 16.03 1.82
N ARG A 128 -7.46 16.54 0.62
CA ARG A 128 -8.13 17.73 0.05
C ARG A 128 -9.65 17.56 -0.10
N HIS A 129 -10.10 16.31 -0.25
CA HIS A 129 -11.52 15.98 -0.37
C HIS A 129 -12.10 15.45 0.94
N MET A 130 -11.36 14.63 1.68
CA MET A 130 -11.83 14.00 2.91
C MET A 130 -12.03 15.01 4.06
N VAL A 131 -11.12 16.00 4.20
CA VAL A 131 -11.20 17.01 5.26
C VAL A 131 -12.45 17.89 5.12
N PRO A 132 -12.74 18.51 3.95
CA PRO A 132 -14.00 19.25 3.79
C PRO A 132 -15.26 18.40 3.96
N ALA A 133 -15.17 17.10 3.64
CA ALA A 133 -16.28 16.16 3.82
C ALA A 133 -16.49 15.72 5.29
N GLY A 134 -15.55 16.03 6.19
CA GLY A 134 -15.58 15.62 7.59
C GLY A 134 -15.49 14.11 7.81
N ARG A 135 -14.96 13.36 6.84
CA ARG A 135 -14.84 11.90 6.89
C ARG A 135 -13.80 11.38 5.90
N GLY A 136 -13.12 10.31 6.26
CA GLY A 136 -12.17 9.61 5.40
C GLY A 136 -11.42 8.52 6.15
N ARG A 137 -10.97 7.50 5.42
CA ARG A 137 -10.16 6.40 5.95
C ARG A 137 -8.96 6.19 5.05
N ILE A 138 -7.75 6.30 5.60
CA ILE A 138 -6.50 6.09 4.86
C ILE A 138 -5.76 4.91 5.47
N VAL A 139 -5.36 3.96 4.63
CA VAL A 139 -4.54 2.82 5.01
C VAL A 139 -3.26 2.80 4.18
N ASN A 140 -2.11 2.99 4.82
CA ASN A 140 -0.81 2.92 4.19
C ASN A 140 -0.23 1.50 4.32
N VAL A 141 0.24 0.92 3.22
CA VAL A 141 1.00 -0.34 3.25
C VAL A 141 2.47 -0.01 3.50
N ALA A 142 2.86 -0.03 4.78
CA ALA A 142 4.24 0.12 5.20
C ALA A 142 5.01 -1.21 5.06
N SER A 143 5.73 -1.63 6.07
CA SER A 143 6.46 -2.90 6.21
C SER A 143 6.95 -3.03 7.65
N ILE A 144 7.32 -4.22 8.09
CA ILE A 144 8.15 -4.38 9.29
C ILE A 144 9.50 -3.64 9.13
N GLY A 145 10.01 -3.50 7.90
CA GLY A 145 11.16 -2.64 7.59
C GLY A 145 10.97 -1.16 7.90
N GLY A 146 9.74 -0.72 8.22
CA GLY A 146 9.44 0.60 8.78
C GLY A 146 9.43 0.65 10.31
N LEU A 147 9.65 -0.47 10.98
CA LEU A 147 9.62 -0.61 12.45
C LEU A 147 10.95 -1.08 13.02
N VAL A 148 11.68 -1.93 12.29
CA VAL A 148 12.96 -2.52 12.73
C VAL A 148 14.00 -2.40 11.62
N GLY A 149 15.28 -2.43 12.01
CA GLY A 149 16.41 -2.57 11.07
C GLY A 149 16.58 -4.01 10.61
N MET A 150 17.38 -4.21 9.55
CA MET A 150 17.79 -5.51 9.02
C MET A 150 16.65 -6.42 8.48
N ALA A 151 15.45 -5.89 8.33
CA ALA A 151 14.37 -6.60 7.64
C ALA A 151 14.52 -6.47 6.10
N ASP A 152 15.00 -5.32 5.65
CA ASP A 152 15.11 -4.93 4.24
C ASP A 152 16.40 -4.13 4.00
N GLY A 153 16.66 -3.69 2.77
CA GLY A 153 17.83 -2.87 2.43
C GLY A 153 17.72 -1.42 2.94
N ALA A 154 18.77 -0.65 2.71
CA ALA A 154 18.94 0.68 3.32
C ALA A 154 17.86 1.68 2.88
N SER A 155 17.65 1.82 1.57
CA SER A 155 16.69 2.79 1.02
C SER A 155 15.24 2.35 1.27
N TYR A 156 14.94 1.07 1.16
CA TYR A 156 13.61 0.55 1.46
C TYR A 156 13.26 0.74 2.94
N THR A 157 14.16 0.37 3.85
CA THR A 157 14.00 0.59 5.29
C THR A 157 13.73 2.07 5.60
N ALA A 158 14.55 2.99 5.06
CA ALA A 158 14.34 4.43 5.24
C ALA A 158 12.97 4.88 4.72
N SER A 159 12.58 4.43 3.52
CA SER A 159 11.29 4.79 2.91
C SER A 159 10.09 4.31 3.75
N LYS A 160 10.17 3.09 4.32
CA LYS A 160 9.07 2.53 5.12
C LYS A 160 8.99 3.14 6.53
N HIS A 161 10.11 3.55 7.13
CA HIS A 161 10.11 4.40 8.33
C HIS A 161 9.45 5.76 8.05
N ALA A 162 9.71 6.37 6.89
CA ALA A 162 9.06 7.61 6.49
C ALA A 162 7.53 7.43 6.38
N VAL A 163 7.05 6.32 5.80
CA VAL A 163 5.60 5.99 5.74
C VAL A 163 4.99 5.82 7.13
N VAL A 164 5.69 5.15 8.06
CA VAL A 164 5.25 5.01 9.45
C VAL A 164 5.16 6.38 10.14
N GLY A 165 6.18 7.22 10.01
CA GLY A 165 6.18 8.58 10.56
C GLY A 165 5.06 9.44 9.98
N LEU A 166 4.88 9.39 8.65
CA LEU A 166 3.79 10.09 7.95
C LEU A 166 2.42 9.63 8.44
N THR A 167 2.20 8.33 8.60
CA THR A 167 0.95 7.76 9.11
C THR A 167 0.60 8.30 10.48
N LYS A 168 1.55 8.31 11.41
CA LYS A 168 1.36 8.84 12.77
C LYS A 168 1.02 10.32 12.74
N HIS A 169 1.79 11.11 11.99
CA HIS A 169 1.56 12.55 11.87
C HIS A 169 0.16 12.86 11.31
N LEU A 170 -0.19 12.30 10.17
CA LEU A 170 -1.47 12.58 9.52
C LEU A 170 -2.64 12.06 10.37
N GLY A 171 -2.50 10.88 11.00
CA GLY A 171 -3.51 10.32 11.87
C GLY A 171 -3.83 11.19 13.08
N CYS A 172 -2.81 11.81 13.71
CA CYS A 172 -3.02 12.76 14.80
C CYS A 172 -3.55 14.11 14.31
N PHE A 173 -2.98 14.62 13.20
CA PHE A 173 -3.27 15.97 12.74
C PHE A 173 -4.72 16.12 12.23
N TYR A 174 -5.23 15.12 11.50
CA TYR A 174 -6.55 15.15 10.88
C TYR A 174 -7.65 14.40 11.65
N ALA A 175 -7.34 13.87 12.85
CA ALA A 175 -8.32 13.14 13.67
C ALA A 175 -9.58 13.98 13.98
N LYS A 176 -9.41 15.26 14.34
CA LYS A 176 -10.52 16.18 14.63
C LYS A 176 -11.37 16.52 13.40
N GLU A 177 -10.84 16.29 12.20
CA GLU A 177 -11.53 16.49 10.93
C GLU A 177 -12.29 15.23 10.47
N GLY A 178 -12.42 14.21 11.33
CA GLY A 178 -13.13 12.98 11.01
C GLY A 178 -12.36 12.00 10.09
N VAL A 179 -11.06 12.26 9.85
CA VAL A 179 -10.21 11.40 9.02
C VAL A 179 -9.31 10.53 9.88
N THR A 180 -9.30 9.21 9.65
CA THR A 180 -8.33 8.31 10.27
C THR A 180 -7.26 7.90 9.27
N VAL A 181 -6.02 7.82 9.73
CA VAL A 181 -4.88 7.36 8.92
C VAL A 181 -4.12 6.30 9.71
N ASN A 182 -4.06 5.09 9.18
CA ASN A 182 -3.38 3.97 9.80
C ASN A 182 -2.46 3.26 8.80
N ALA A 183 -1.58 2.41 9.27
CA ALA A 183 -0.73 1.57 8.43
C ALA A 183 -0.88 0.10 8.79
N ILE A 184 -0.70 -0.75 7.78
CA ILE A 184 -0.32 -2.15 8.00
C ILE A 184 1.19 -2.26 7.78
N CYS A 185 1.83 -3.12 8.57
CA CYS A 185 3.27 -3.42 8.49
C CYS A 185 3.46 -4.94 8.24
N PRO A 186 3.35 -5.37 6.97
CA PRO A 186 3.54 -6.76 6.62
C PRO A 186 4.98 -7.22 6.84
N GLY A 187 5.15 -8.51 7.18
CA GLY A 187 6.42 -9.21 7.09
C GLY A 187 6.70 -9.74 5.68
N ALA A 188 7.29 -10.93 5.58
CA ALA A 188 7.51 -11.61 4.31
C ALA A 188 6.19 -12.14 3.75
N ILE A 189 5.68 -11.51 2.69
CA ILE A 189 4.44 -11.89 1.99
C ILE A 189 4.77 -12.45 0.61
N GLU A 190 4.04 -13.48 0.18
CA GLU A 190 4.20 -14.09 -1.14
C GLU A 190 3.59 -13.17 -2.22
N THR A 191 4.44 -12.36 -2.83
CA THR A 191 4.06 -11.38 -3.86
C THR A 191 5.10 -11.34 -4.97
N ASN A 192 4.75 -10.72 -6.10
CA ASN A 192 5.66 -10.46 -7.21
C ASN A 192 6.50 -9.18 -7.02
N VAL A 193 6.60 -8.64 -5.78
CA VAL A 193 7.27 -7.36 -5.55
C VAL A 193 8.71 -7.34 -6.05
N ARG A 194 9.47 -8.44 -5.89
CA ARG A 194 10.86 -8.52 -6.38
C ARG A 194 10.93 -8.48 -7.91
N ALA A 195 10.16 -9.34 -8.58
CA ALA A 195 10.13 -9.39 -10.03
C ALA A 195 9.64 -8.07 -10.65
N ASN A 196 8.61 -7.48 -10.07
CA ASN A 196 8.10 -6.18 -10.50
C ASN A 196 9.13 -5.07 -10.26
N SER A 197 9.79 -5.05 -9.09
CA SER A 197 10.83 -4.05 -8.79
C SER A 197 12.01 -4.17 -9.74
N GLN A 198 12.46 -5.38 -10.05
CA GLN A 198 13.52 -5.61 -11.03
C GLN A 198 13.13 -5.06 -12.42
N ARG A 199 11.89 -5.29 -12.85
CA ARG A 199 11.35 -4.76 -14.12
C ARG A 199 11.29 -3.23 -14.11
N LEU A 200 10.84 -2.62 -12.99
CA LEU A 200 10.61 -1.18 -12.87
C LEU A 200 11.89 -0.37 -12.66
N LEU A 201 12.87 -0.92 -11.94
CA LEU A 201 14.18 -0.31 -11.73
C LEU A 201 15.10 -0.47 -12.96
N GLY A 202 14.86 -1.49 -13.81
CA GLY A 202 15.62 -1.71 -15.01
C GLY A 202 17.11 -1.91 -14.74
N ALA A 203 17.97 -1.08 -15.34
CA ALA A 203 19.42 -1.16 -15.17
C ALA A 203 19.91 -0.81 -13.75
N ASP A 204 19.11 -0.06 -12.97
CA ASP A 204 19.44 0.31 -11.60
C ASP A 204 19.00 -0.76 -10.58
N ALA A 205 18.41 -1.88 -11.05
CA ALA A 205 17.94 -2.94 -10.18
C ALA A 205 19.12 -3.71 -9.56
N PRO A 206 19.24 -3.75 -8.22
CA PRO A 206 20.22 -4.61 -7.55
C PRO A 206 19.77 -6.08 -7.60
N PRO A 207 20.63 -7.04 -7.21
CA PRO A 207 20.21 -8.41 -6.97
C PRO A 207 19.04 -8.45 -5.97
N MET A 208 17.96 -9.17 -6.32
CA MET A 208 16.75 -9.25 -5.50
C MET A 208 16.90 -10.30 -4.37
N ALA A 209 17.71 -9.98 -3.38
CA ALA A 209 18.00 -10.80 -2.20
C ALA A 209 17.04 -10.51 -1.01
N GLY A 210 17.44 -10.90 0.19
CA GLY A 210 16.73 -10.69 1.45
C GLY A 210 15.89 -11.87 1.90
N VAL A 211 15.35 -11.78 3.13
CA VAL A 211 14.67 -12.89 3.83
C VAL A 211 13.63 -13.60 2.96
N GLY A 212 12.79 -12.87 2.27
CA GLY A 212 11.75 -13.46 1.43
C GLY A 212 12.26 -14.13 0.15
N ALA A 213 13.55 -14.08 -0.19
CA ALA A 213 14.14 -14.77 -1.33
C ALA A 213 14.61 -16.19 -0.98
N ASP A 214 14.89 -16.46 0.30
CA ASP A 214 15.42 -17.73 0.81
C ASP A 214 14.40 -18.39 1.76
N PRO A 215 13.81 -19.56 1.38
CA PRO A 215 12.85 -20.26 2.22
C PRO A 215 13.41 -20.67 3.59
N ASP A 216 14.70 -21.01 3.67
CA ASP A 216 15.30 -21.39 4.95
C ASP A 216 15.54 -20.18 5.85
N TRP A 217 15.79 -19.02 5.25
CA TRP A 217 15.84 -17.78 6.02
C TRP A 217 14.46 -17.39 6.55
N VAL A 218 13.39 -17.56 5.77
CA VAL A 218 12.01 -17.38 6.23
C VAL A 218 11.70 -18.26 7.44
N LYS A 219 12.04 -19.55 7.37
CA LYS A 219 11.81 -20.49 8.50
C LYS A 219 12.54 -20.08 9.79
N ARG A 220 13.73 -19.51 9.66
CA ARG A 220 14.52 -19.02 10.82
C ARG A 220 14.02 -17.68 11.35
N ALA A 221 13.63 -16.77 10.45
CA ALA A 221 13.23 -15.41 10.82
C ALA A 221 11.80 -15.33 11.32
N VAL A 222 10.87 -16.07 10.71
CA VAL A 222 9.43 -16.00 10.95
C VAL A 222 8.98 -17.15 11.87
N PRO A 223 8.43 -16.89 13.06
CA PRO A 223 7.93 -17.95 13.95
C PRO A 223 6.90 -18.88 13.32
N MET A 224 6.02 -18.38 12.45
CA MET A 224 5.08 -19.21 11.68
C MET A 224 5.76 -20.03 10.56
N GLN A 225 7.08 -19.90 10.35
CA GLN A 225 7.93 -20.65 9.42
C GLN A 225 7.46 -20.63 7.95
N ARG A 226 6.69 -19.63 7.55
CA ARG A 226 6.21 -19.43 6.19
C ARG A 226 6.06 -17.94 5.86
N LYS A 227 5.97 -17.64 4.60
CA LYS A 227 5.47 -16.35 4.16
C LYS A 227 3.95 -16.25 4.40
N GLY A 228 3.47 -15.04 4.66
CA GLY A 228 2.05 -14.75 4.58
C GLY A 228 1.56 -14.72 3.13
N GLN A 229 0.25 -14.91 2.94
CA GLN A 229 -0.41 -14.71 1.66
C GLN A 229 -0.96 -13.28 1.57
N PRO A 230 -1.06 -12.67 0.38
CA PRO A 230 -1.67 -11.34 0.20
C PRO A 230 -3.06 -11.23 0.82
N ASP A 231 -3.88 -12.27 0.73
CA ASP A 231 -5.23 -12.30 1.26
C ASP A 231 -5.28 -12.21 2.79
N GLU A 232 -4.23 -12.68 3.48
CA GLU A 232 -4.13 -12.58 4.95
C GLU A 232 -3.98 -11.12 5.44
N MET A 233 -3.60 -10.19 4.55
CA MET A 233 -3.52 -8.75 4.84
C MET A 233 -4.87 -8.04 4.72
N THR A 234 -5.80 -8.61 3.93
CA THR A 234 -7.02 -7.91 3.53
C THR A 234 -8.01 -7.70 4.66
N GLY A 235 -8.04 -8.60 5.65
CA GLY A 235 -8.92 -8.47 6.82
C GLY A 235 -8.61 -7.22 7.64
N ILE A 236 -7.32 -6.94 7.89
CA ILE A 236 -6.90 -5.72 8.60
C ILE A 236 -7.21 -4.47 7.77
N ILE A 237 -6.94 -4.52 6.45
CA ILE A 237 -7.23 -3.39 5.56
C ILE A 237 -8.73 -3.08 5.55
N SER A 238 -9.60 -4.10 5.38
CA SER A 238 -11.05 -3.93 5.40
C SER A 238 -11.53 -3.35 6.73
N PHE A 239 -11.06 -3.89 7.86
CA PHE A 239 -11.38 -3.36 9.20
C PHE A 239 -10.99 -1.88 9.34
N LEU A 240 -9.76 -1.49 8.96
CA LEU A 240 -9.28 -0.12 9.09
C LEU A 240 -10.02 0.87 8.19
N LEU A 241 -10.59 0.42 7.08
CA LEU A 241 -11.45 1.22 6.22
C LEU A 241 -12.90 1.26 6.70
N GLY A 242 -13.30 0.35 7.57
CA GLY A 242 -14.67 0.20 8.09
C GLY A 242 -15.00 1.12 9.26
N GLU A 243 -16.27 1.10 9.68
CA GLU A 243 -16.74 1.88 10.83
C GLU A 243 -16.27 1.28 12.16
N GLY A 244 -15.96 -0.02 12.21
CA GLY A 244 -15.39 -0.67 13.39
C GLY A 244 -14.04 -0.09 13.84
N ALA A 245 -13.32 0.61 12.93
CA ALA A 245 -12.07 1.30 13.23
C ALA A 245 -12.22 2.81 13.46
N SER A 246 -13.42 3.33 13.72
CA SER A 246 -13.69 4.78 13.82
C SER A 246 -12.90 5.48 14.93
N TYR A 247 -12.44 4.75 15.95
CA TYR A 247 -11.59 5.28 17.03
C TYR A 247 -10.12 4.83 16.93
N VAL A 248 -9.71 4.36 15.75
CA VAL A 248 -8.34 3.88 15.46
C VAL A 248 -7.68 4.83 14.47
N THR A 249 -6.67 5.58 14.91
CA THR A 249 -5.89 6.47 14.05
C THR A 249 -4.44 6.59 14.51
N GLY A 250 -3.52 6.81 13.57
CA GLY A 250 -2.08 6.91 13.83
C GLY A 250 -1.41 5.57 14.17
N GLN A 251 -2.09 4.44 13.98
CA GLN A 251 -1.59 3.12 14.38
C GLN A 251 -0.91 2.39 13.23
N CYS A 252 0.07 1.55 13.60
CA CYS A 252 0.78 0.68 12.67
C CYS A 252 0.57 -0.77 13.10
N PHE A 253 -0.20 -1.52 12.33
CA PHE A 253 -0.58 -2.91 12.63
C PHE A 253 0.39 -3.88 11.98
N THR A 254 1.11 -4.63 12.79
CA THR A 254 2.06 -5.65 12.31
C THR A 254 1.34 -6.94 11.95
N ALA A 255 1.65 -7.48 10.77
CA ALA A 255 1.16 -8.76 10.29
C ALA A 255 2.34 -9.53 9.63
N ASP A 256 3.15 -10.20 10.46
CA ASP A 256 4.48 -10.69 10.09
C ASP A 256 4.77 -12.13 10.53
N GLY A 257 3.75 -12.87 10.96
CA GLY A 257 3.92 -14.23 11.46
C GLY A 257 4.73 -14.33 12.74
N GLY A 258 4.80 -13.22 13.52
CA GLY A 258 5.52 -13.14 14.80
C GLY A 258 6.98 -12.71 14.67
N TRP A 259 7.43 -12.30 13.48
CA TRP A 259 8.84 -11.95 13.25
C TRP A 259 9.34 -10.86 14.20
N THR A 260 8.59 -9.80 14.41
CA THR A 260 9.01 -8.67 15.25
C THR A 260 8.59 -8.78 16.72
N ALA A 261 7.91 -9.85 17.10
CA ALA A 261 7.42 -10.07 18.48
C ALA A 261 8.44 -10.80 19.38
N LYS A 262 9.61 -11.15 18.88
CA LYS A 262 10.67 -11.90 19.60
C LYS A 262 11.88 -11.02 19.86
#